data_22d0cb101be7608b9cafc95771511517
#
_entry.id   22d0cb101be7608b9cafc95771511517
#
_cell.length_a   1.000
_cell.length_b   1.000
_cell.length_c   1.000
_cell.angle_alpha   90.00
_cell.angle_beta   90.00
_cell.angle_gamma   90.00
#
_symmetry.space_group_name_H-M   'P 1'
#
loop_
_entity.id
_entity.type
_entity.pdbx_description
1 polymer ?
#
loop_
_entity_poly.entity_id
_entity_poly.type
_entity_poly.pdbx_seq_one_letter_code
_entity_poly.pdbx_strand_id
1 'polypeptide(L)'
;VSIYQLDEAESKNQTKITDAMKKTLKKFAAVGLTLTSVVGLVACGPKNNTTDNKKETVDWASVEKPGKFTVMVDGTVVKETNGAAKFYEYYKKLTGLDIEWIRPDHSSYADSVKNTFASGDLPDVVLLNSDYLANFASNGYLWDMTDAWEQSATKNSGRLTDMADTVMAGNVLAGPDGTKALYGFSPTRGNGCCTYVKASALKAAGLDPDKVANETMTYDQYYDMLKKIQAASSNKNYVISTSGFVAGGNKPEAPYTNYLPEFYQDAQFTFYLKDGKYVDGFSEEAMKKAMDRLKTAIDDKILDPATQNASTKEARNKFTNKDANLASSVFTYWAGTWDKNLTKLLPDQTDSLVAIKPIKEVGKYIERLAPAWAITYKAYEDGKAEGIFKYFIDTMLDGGDIQVAWEYGAKGTHWDDKEETYTVAGKDGKEGKTYTAAEGEFHNLPSPETPSTLTTKNHIDPDLAIAGFGDKEDPGHKAQDPIITECYKMFNANCKMVEVLPTTDVLSNNITDINTKRVEVLSQVVLGTKTYDEAMADYNNQVGAKVTAVIESLNATIK
;
A
#
# COMPACT_ATOMS: atom_id res chain seq x y z
N VAL A 1 -3.39 23.97 41.81
CA VAL A 1 -2.17 23.14 41.66
C VAL A 1 -1.59 23.48 40.30
N SER A 2 -0.38 24.02 40.34
CA SER A 2 0.28 24.81 39.30
C SER A 2 0.83 23.90 38.18
N ILE A 3 0.73 24.39 36.95
CA ILE A 3 1.31 23.83 35.71
C ILE A 3 2.81 23.51 35.81
N TYR A 4 3.51 24.16 36.77
CA TYR A 4 4.93 23.93 37.03
C TYR A 4 5.29 22.56 37.67
N GLN A 5 4.34 21.81 38.20
CA GLN A 5 4.61 20.47 38.76
C GLN A 5 4.51 19.33 37.76
N LEU A 6 3.89 19.54 36.63
CA LEU A 6 3.81 18.54 35.55
C LEU A 6 5.08 18.51 34.67
N ASP A 7 5.68 19.68 34.42
CA ASP A 7 6.92 19.77 33.65
C ASP A 7 8.14 19.15 34.36
N GLU A 8 8.19 19.20 35.71
CA GLU A 8 9.29 18.55 36.47
C GLU A 8 9.18 17.01 36.49
N ALA A 9 7.98 16.47 36.41
CA ALA A 9 7.77 15.01 36.37
C ALA A 9 8.09 14.42 34.99
N GLU A 10 7.76 15.12 33.92
CA GLU A 10 8.12 14.70 32.55
C GLU A 10 9.62 14.82 32.29
N SER A 11 10.26 15.89 32.74
CA SER A 11 11.71 16.07 32.65
C SER A 11 12.49 14.98 33.39
N LYS A 12 12.04 14.57 34.60
CA LYS A 12 12.67 13.47 35.36
C LYS A 12 12.47 12.10 34.73
N ASN A 13 11.38 11.89 34.01
CA ASN A 13 11.14 10.63 33.25
C ASN A 13 11.99 10.57 32.00
N GLN A 14 12.12 11.64 31.23
CA GLN A 14 13.00 11.71 30.07
C GLN A 14 14.46 11.50 30.43
N THR A 15 14.92 12.06 31.56
CA THR A 15 16.29 11.88 32.04
C THR A 15 16.56 10.43 32.44
N LYS A 16 15.60 9.73 33.07
CA LYS A 16 15.73 8.31 33.42
C LYS A 16 15.77 7.39 32.20
N ILE A 17 14.98 7.69 31.16
CA ILE A 17 14.99 6.93 29.90
C ILE A 17 16.33 7.12 29.17
N THR A 18 16.86 8.33 29.13
CA THR A 18 18.15 8.64 28.51
C THR A 18 19.32 7.99 29.23
N ASP A 19 19.28 7.91 30.55
CA ASP A 19 20.34 7.24 31.34
C ASP A 19 20.24 5.72 31.26
N ALA A 20 19.04 5.14 31.13
CA ALA A 20 18.87 3.72 30.86
C ALA A 20 19.40 3.35 29.48
N MET A 21 19.13 4.15 28.45
CA MET A 21 19.67 3.95 27.10
C MET A 21 21.20 4.08 27.05
N LYS A 22 21.77 5.07 27.77
CA LYS A 22 23.24 5.21 27.88
C LYS A 22 23.93 4.05 28.61
N LYS A 23 23.26 3.45 29.61
CA LYS A 23 23.76 2.25 30.27
C LYS A 23 23.71 1.00 29.40
N THR A 24 22.70 0.89 28.56
CA THR A 24 22.57 -0.21 27.60
C THR A 24 23.61 -0.07 26.47
N LEU A 25 23.80 1.13 25.91
CA LEU A 25 24.84 1.41 24.93
C LEU A 25 26.27 1.19 25.47
N LYS A 26 26.55 1.49 26.74
CA LYS A 26 27.85 1.20 27.35
C LYS A 26 28.11 -0.29 27.54
N LYS A 27 27.10 -1.13 27.70
CA LYS A 27 27.25 -2.58 27.74
C LYS A 27 27.57 -3.19 26.37
N PHE A 28 27.09 -2.59 25.28
CA PHE A 28 27.44 -3.01 23.92
C PHE A 28 28.83 -2.50 23.47
N ALA A 29 29.30 -1.38 23.98
CA ALA A 29 30.64 -0.85 23.65
C ALA A 29 31.77 -1.57 24.39
N ALA A 30 31.50 -2.34 25.45
CA ALA A 30 32.51 -3.06 26.21
C ALA A 30 32.81 -4.47 25.69
N VAL A 31 32.11 -4.94 24.65
CA VAL A 31 32.34 -6.27 24.00
C VAL A 31 33.11 -6.14 22.67
N GLY A 32 33.44 -4.92 22.25
CA GLY A 32 33.98 -4.64 20.90
C GLY A 32 35.49 -4.34 20.83
N LEU A 33 36.34 -4.80 21.76
CA LEU A 33 37.80 -4.60 21.62
C LEU A 33 38.56 -5.78 22.22
N THR A 34 38.65 -6.87 21.51
CA THR A 34 39.76 -7.81 21.38
C THR A 34 39.28 -8.97 20.53
N LEU A 35 39.72 -9.03 19.27
CA LEU A 35 40.04 -10.29 18.59
C LEU A 35 40.48 -9.98 17.17
N THR A 36 41.79 -9.76 17.02
CA THR A 36 42.51 -10.15 15.81
C THR A 36 42.70 -11.65 15.90
N SER A 37 41.90 -12.40 15.16
CA SER A 37 42.32 -13.68 14.54
C SER A 37 41.17 -14.21 13.70
N VAL A 38 41.51 -14.48 12.47
CA VAL A 38 40.74 -15.13 11.41
C VAL A 38 40.01 -16.36 11.94
N VAL A 39 38.67 -16.29 12.03
CA VAL A 39 37.78 -17.44 11.87
C VAL A 39 36.50 -16.90 11.27
N GLY A 40 36.14 -17.41 10.10
CA GLY A 40 34.91 -17.08 9.42
C GLY A 40 33.71 -17.34 10.33
N LEU A 41 32.98 -16.29 10.65
CA LEU A 41 31.61 -16.41 11.15
C LEU A 41 30.73 -16.82 9.96
N VAL A 42 30.55 -18.12 9.85
CA VAL A 42 29.46 -18.69 9.12
C VAL A 42 28.21 -18.14 9.78
N ALA A 43 27.53 -17.19 9.13
CA ALA A 43 26.16 -16.90 9.42
C ALA A 43 25.41 -18.22 9.33
N CYS A 44 24.73 -18.62 10.40
CA CYS A 44 23.77 -19.71 10.37
C CYS A 44 22.52 -19.27 9.60
N GLY A 45 22.65 -19.14 8.28
CA GLY A 45 21.57 -19.41 7.37
C GLY A 45 21.49 -20.93 7.19
N PRO A 46 20.35 -21.50 6.85
CA PRO A 46 20.22 -22.92 6.66
C PRO A 46 21.30 -23.40 5.67
N LYS A 47 22.07 -24.41 6.09
CA LYS A 47 23.12 -24.99 5.27
C LYS A 47 22.50 -25.50 3.97
N ASN A 48 22.81 -24.88 2.84
CA ASN A 48 22.62 -25.49 1.55
C ASN A 48 23.46 -26.79 1.50
N ASN A 49 22.83 -27.89 1.82
CA ASN A 49 23.31 -29.17 1.36
C ASN A 49 23.00 -29.29 -0.12
N THR A 50 23.95 -28.97 -0.97
CA THR A 50 23.98 -29.43 -2.35
C THR A 50 24.19 -30.96 -2.36
N THR A 51 23.14 -31.67 -2.02
CA THR A 51 22.95 -33.06 -2.42
C THR A 51 21.90 -33.02 -3.52
N ASP A 52 22.15 -33.71 -4.63
CA ASP A 52 21.21 -34.03 -5.68
C ASP A 52 19.93 -34.65 -5.08
N ASN A 53 19.06 -33.81 -4.53
CA ASN A 53 17.75 -34.21 -4.11
C ASN A 53 16.85 -34.14 -5.36
N LYS A 54 16.54 -35.28 -5.93
CA LYS A 54 15.30 -35.44 -6.67
C LYS A 54 14.22 -34.80 -5.82
N LYS A 55 13.65 -33.69 -6.26
CA LYS A 55 12.48 -33.05 -5.67
C LYS A 55 11.40 -34.14 -5.58
N GLU A 56 11.11 -34.62 -4.38
CA GLU A 56 9.99 -35.56 -4.21
C GLU A 56 8.74 -34.83 -4.64
N THR A 57 8.04 -35.38 -5.62
CA THR A 57 6.76 -34.82 -6.06
C THR A 57 5.74 -35.01 -4.95
N VAL A 58 5.31 -33.92 -4.35
CA VAL A 58 4.27 -33.92 -3.31
C VAL A 58 2.97 -34.44 -3.91
N ASP A 59 2.40 -35.48 -3.31
CA ASP A 59 1.05 -35.93 -3.63
C ASP A 59 0.03 -34.97 -2.98
N TRP A 60 -0.41 -33.98 -3.74
CA TRP A 60 -1.34 -32.96 -3.28
C TRP A 60 -2.68 -33.51 -2.82
N ALA A 61 -3.10 -34.67 -3.32
CA ALA A 61 -4.34 -35.31 -2.87
C ALA A 61 -4.23 -35.75 -1.40
N SER A 62 -3.04 -36.20 -0.99
CA SER A 62 -2.78 -36.71 0.37
C SER A 62 -2.33 -35.63 1.36
N VAL A 63 -2.10 -34.38 0.93
CA VAL A 63 -1.71 -33.30 1.84
C VAL A 63 -2.82 -33.05 2.86
N GLU A 64 -2.50 -33.24 4.14
CA GLU A 64 -3.41 -33.08 5.28
C GLU A 64 -3.47 -31.62 5.76
N LYS A 65 -4.53 -31.30 6.52
CA LYS A 65 -4.61 -30.00 7.22
C LYS A 65 -3.43 -29.85 8.17
N PRO A 66 -2.81 -28.65 8.23
CA PRO A 66 -1.72 -28.41 9.17
C PRO A 66 -2.24 -28.51 10.61
N GLY A 67 -1.36 -28.90 11.52
CA GLY A 67 -1.60 -28.70 12.95
C GLY A 67 -1.70 -27.21 13.29
N LYS A 68 -1.62 -26.86 14.58
CA LYS A 68 -1.59 -25.44 14.99
C LYS A 68 -0.43 -24.71 14.31
N PHE A 69 -0.71 -23.53 13.74
CA PHE A 69 0.28 -22.66 13.11
C PHE A 69 0.03 -21.18 13.42
N THR A 70 1.06 -20.37 13.22
CA THR A 70 1.06 -18.95 13.52
C THR A 70 0.93 -18.11 12.26
N VAL A 71 0.12 -17.04 12.32
CA VAL A 71 -0.06 -16.08 11.22
C VAL A 71 0.18 -14.67 11.73
N MET A 72 1.16 -13.99 11.16
CA MET A 72 1.44 -12.59 11.45
C MET A 72 0.81 -11.70 10.37
N VAL A 73 -0.09 -10.83 10.79
CA VAL A 73 -0.87 -9.97 9.91
C VAL A 73 -1.05 -8.58 10.51
N ASP A 74 -1.17 -7.56 9.66
CA ASP A 74 -1.47 -6.20 10.08
C ASP A 74 -2.79 -6.15 10.85
N GLY A 75 -2.77 -5.53 12.03
CA GLY A 75 -3.92 -5.46 12.93
C GLY A 75 -5.14 -4.73 12.35
N THR A 76 -4.98 -4.01 11.23
CA THR A 76 -6.10 -3.38 10.53
C THR A 76 -6.88 -4.32 9.62
N VAL A 77 -6.34 -5.49 9.30
CA VAL A 77 -7.06 -6.48 8.47
C VAL A 77 -8.43 -6.77 9.08
N VAL A 78 -8.47 -7.08 10.36
CA VAL A 78 -9.71 -7.02 11.16
C VAL A 78 -9.40 -6.36 12.49
N LYS A 79 -9.93 -5.17 12.74
CA LYS A 79 -9.66 -4.42 13.97
C LYS A 79 -10.33 -5.03 15.19
N GLU A 80 -9.68 -4.94 16.35
CA GLU A 80 -10.27 -5.36 17.62
C GLU A 80 -11.62 -4.69 17.90
N THR A 81 -11.67 -3.39 17.68
CA THR A 81 -12.87 -2.58 17.83
C THR A 81 -13.97 -2.95 16.83
N ASN A 82 -13.62 -3.66 15.77
CA ASN A 82 -14.54 -4.09 14.72
C ASN A 82 -14.87 -5.60 14.79
N GLY A 83 -14.69 -6.21 15.93
CA GLY A 83 -15.13 -7.59 16.17
C GLY A 83 -14.16 -8.65 15.67
N ALA A 84 -12.85 -8.40 15.73
CA ALA A 84 -11.81 -9.34 15.31
C ALA A 84 -11.95 -10.71 15.96
N ALA A 85 -12.23 -10.78 17.27
CA ALA A 85 -12.42 -12.06 17.98
C ALA A 85 -13.55 -12.89 17.35
N LYS A 86 -14.65 -12.25 16.94
CA LYS A 86 -15.78 -12.90 16.27
C LYS A 86 -15.42 -13.39 14.87
N PHE A 87 -14.61 -12.65 14.16
CA PHE A 87 -14.08 -13.08 12.86
C PHE A 87 -13.23 -14.34 13.02
N TYR A 88 -12.28 -14.37 13.94
CA TYR A 88 -11.39 -15.53 14.14
C TYR A 88 -12.13 -16.77 14.63
N GLU A 89 -13.12 -16.61 15.51
CA GLU A 89 -14.01 -17.69 15.93
C GLU A 89 -14.79 -18.26 14.74
N TYR A 90 -15.38 -17.40 13.93
CA TYR A 90 -16.13 -17.77 12.73
C TYR A 90 -15.22 -18.48 11.71
N TYR A 91 -14.04 -17.91 11.44
CA TYR A 91 -13.07 -18.47 10.50
C TYR A 91 -12.58 -19.87 10.92
N LYS A 92 -12.27 -20.04 12.21
CA LYS A 92 -11.93 -21.36 12.78
C LYS A 92 -13.06 -22.36 12.61
N LYS A 93 -14.30 -21.97 12.87
CA LYS A 93 -15.47 -22.83 12.69
C LYS A 93 -15.67 -23.21 11.22
N LEU A 94 -15.48 -22.27 10.31
CA LEU A 94 -15.67 -22.46 8.86
C LEU A 94 -14.58 -23.39 8.29
N THR A 95 -13.33 -23.17 8.64
CA THR A 95 -12.17 -23.85 8.02
C THR A 95 -11.69 -25.06 8.82
N GLY A 96 -11.93 -25.11 10.13
CA GLY A 96 -11.36 -26.10 11.04
C GLY A 96 -9.87 -25.89 11.31
N LEU A 97 -9.28 -24.75 10.90
CA LEU A 97 -7.87 -24.43 11.10
C LEU A 97 -7.63 -23.91 12.53
N ASP A 98 -6.53 -24.32 13.14
CA ASP A 98 -6.09 -23.84 14.45
C ASP A 98 -4.98 -22.81 14.28
N ILE A 99 -5.35 -21.53 14.24
CA ILE A 99 -4.45 -20.43 13.92
C ILE A 99 -4.21 -19.58 15.17
N GLU A 100 -2.93 -19.33 15.46
CA GLU A 100 -2.52 -18.30 16.39
C GLU A 100 -2.19 -17.02 15.63
N TRP A 101 -2.99 -15.96 15.89
CA TRP A 101 -2.87 -14.69 15.17
C TRP A 101 -1.97 -13.73 15.92
N ILE A 102 -0.90 -13.27 15.24
CA ILE A 102 0.01 -12.23 15.70
C ILE A 102 -0.36 -10.95 14.93
N ARG A 103 -0.84 -9.92 15.64
CA ARG A 103 -1.47 -8.75 15.02
C ARG A 103 -0.92 -7.43 15.57
N PRO A 104 0.29 -7.04 15.19
CA PRO A 104 0.81 -5.72 15.53
C PRO A 104 -0.06 -4.60 14.96
N ASP A 105 -0.08 -3.46 15.65
CA ASP A 105 -0.75 -2.27 15.14
C ASP A 105 -0.17 -1.84 13.79
N HIS A 106 -1.02 -1.32 12.91
CA HIS A 106 -0.64 -0.85 11.56
C HIS A 106 0.57 0.09 11.59
N SER A 107 0.59 1.06 12.48
CA SER A 107 1.70 2.03 12.59
C SER A 107 3.05 1.42 12.95
N SER A 108 3.06 0.23 13.55
CA SER A 108 4.28 -0.51 13.97
C SER A 108 4.47 -1.83 13.23
N TYR A 109 3.58 -2.18 12.29
CA TYR A 109 3.60 -3.49 11.65
C TYR A 109 4.92 -3.76 10.92
N ALA A 110 5.39 -2.81 10.11
CA ALA A 110 6.64 -2.95 9.37
C ALA A 110 7.86 -3.18 10.30
N ASP A 111 7.93 -2.42 11.40
CA ASP A 111 9.00 -2.58 12.39
C ASP A 111 8.89 -3.91 13.14
N SER A 112 7.67 -4.36 13.43
CA SER A 112 7.40 -5.65 14.07
C SER A 112 7.84 -6.81 13.18
N VAL A 113 7.52 -6.77 11.88
CA VAL A 113 7.99 -7.75 10.89
C VAL A 113 9.52 -7.78 10.85
N LYS A 114 10.16 -6.61 10.72
CA LYS A 114 11.63 -6.52 10.70
C LYS A 114 12.26 -7.12 11.96
N ASN A 115 11.74 -6.81 13.13
CA ASN A 115 12.25 -7.30 14.40
C ASN A 115 12.05 -8.82 14.56
N THR A 116 10.91 -9.34 14.12
CA THR A 116 10.59 -10.78 14.14
C THR A 116 11.57 -11.56 13.28
N PHE A 117 11.84 -11.10 12.05
CA PHE A 117 12.82 -11.75 11.18
C PHE A 117 14.25 -11.62 11.69
N ALA A 118 14.60 -10.48 12.28
CA ALA A 118 15.94 -10.29 12.88
C ALA A 118 16.16 -11.14 14.14
N SER A 119 15.11 -11.47 14.91
CA SER A 119 15.20 -12.35 16.08
C SER A 119 15.30 -13.83 15.72
N GLY A 120 14.86 -14.21 14.52
CA GLY A 120 14.78 -15.61 14.09
C GLY A 120 13.59 -16.40 14.63
N ASP A 121 12.72 -15.77 15.43
CA ASP A 121 11.47 -16.38 15.90
C ASP A 121 10.35 -16.14 14.88
N LEU A 122 10.42 -16.88 13.78
CA LEU A 122 9.57 -16.66 12.62
C LEU A 122 8.15 -17.23 12.83
N PRO A 123 7.09 -16.51 12.43
CA PRO A 123 5.77 -17.09 12.27
C PRO A 123 5.76 -18.09 11.11
N ASP A 124 4.74 -18.94 11.07
CA ASP A 124 4.59 -19.88 9.95
C ASP A 124 4.14 -19.14 8.67
N VAL A 125 3.28 -18.12 8.81
CA VAL A 125 2.78 -17.29 7.72
C VAL A 125 2.91 -15.82 8.08
N VAL A 126 3.22 -14.99 7.11
CA VAL A 126 3.33 -13.54 7.29
C VAL A 126 2.80 -12.77 6.07
N LEU A 127 2.10 -11.66 6.32
CA LEU A 127 1.68 -10.72 5.28
C LEU A 127 2.77 -9.68 5.06
N LEU A 128 3.36 -9.64 3.89
CA LEU A 128 4.53 -8.80 3.56
C LEU A 128 4.22 -7.77 2.49
N ASN A 129 4.81 -6.59 2.62
CA ASN A 129 4.96 -5.68 1.49
C ASN A 129 6.02 -6.19 0.50
N SER A 130 6.07 -5.59 -0.68
CA SER A 130 6.99 -6.02 -1.75
C SER A 130 8.47 -5.98 -1.36
N ASP A 131 8.88 -4.97 -0.58
CA ASP A 131 10.28 -4.79 -0.19
C ASP A 131 10.74 -5.90 0.76
N TYR A 132 9.92 -6.20 1.78
CA TYR A 132 10.21 -7.31 2.69
C TYR A 132 10.08 -8.66 2.01
N LEU A 133 9.11 -8.84 1.11
CA LEU A 133 8.95 -10.07 0.36
C LEU A 133 10.23 -10.37 -0.45
N ALA A 134 10.73 -9.40 -1.21
CA ALA A 134 11.95 -9.54 -2.01
C ALA A 134 13.21 -9.78 -1.14
N ASN A 135 13.32 -9.01 -0.04
CA ASN A 135 14.45 -9.15 0.88
C ASN A 135 14.48 -10.54 1.54
N PHE A 136 13.34 -11.00 2.06
CA PHE A 136 13.27 -12.27 2.78
C PHE A 136 13.34 -13.47 1.85
N ALA A 137 12.85 -13.36 0.62
CA ALA A 137 13.06 -14.37 -0.42
C ALA A 137 14.54 -14.56 -0.74
N SER A 138 15.25 -13.46 -1.04
CA SER A 138 16.67 -13.52 -1.39
C SER A 138 17.58 -14.00 -0.24
N ASN A 139 17.15 -13.82 1.01
CA ASN A 139 17.86 -14.30 2.20
C ASN A 139 17.45 -15.71 2.68
N GLY A 140 16.54 -16.38 1.97
CA GLY A 140 16.15 -17.77 2.27
C GLY A 140 15.20 -17.94 3.46
N TYR A 141 14.53 -16.89 3.88
CA TYR A 141 13.55 -16.97 4.97
C TYR A 141 12.18 -17.49 4.53
N LEU A 142 11.90 -17.50 3.22
CA LEU A 142 10.61 -17.86 2.66
C LEU A 142 10.66 -19.18 1.91
N TRP A 143 9.56 -19.91 1.96
CA TRP A 143 9.37 -21.13 1.21
C TRP A 143 8.98 -20.83 -0.24
N ASP A 144 9.58 -21.58 -1.19
CA ASP A 144 9.22 -21.55 -2.61
C ASP A 144 7.87 -22.24 -2.83
N MET A 145 6.84 -21.46 -3.15
CA MET A 145 5.47 -21.91 -3.37
C MET A 145 5.19 -22.30 -4.83
N THR A 146 6.19 -22.31 -5.71
CA THR A 146 5.97 -22.52 -7.15
C THR A 146 5.23 -23.82 -7.46
N ASP A 147 5.68 -24.94 -6.91
CA ASP A 147 5.06 -26.24 -7.15
C ASP A 147 3.65 -26.32 -6.54
N ALA A 148 3.46 -25.71 -5.37
CA ALA A 148 2.16 -25.62 -4.73
C ALA A 148 1.17 -24.80 -5.57
N TRP A 149 1.63 -23.69 -6.12
CA TRP A 149 0.83 -22.84 -7.00
C TRP A 149 0.41 -23.55 -8.29
N GLU A 150 1.27 -24.39 -8.88
CA GLU A 150 0.91 -25.20 -10.06
C GLU A 150 -0.22 -26.19 -9.75
N GLN A 151 -0.36 -26.63 -8.49
CA GLN A 151 -1.41 -27.54 -8.02
C GLN A 151 -2.62 -26.81 -7.42
N SER A 152 -2.58 -25.47 -7.36
CA SER A 152 -3.59 -24.64 -6.71
C SER A 152 -4.96 -24.79 -7.34
N ALA A 153 -5.99 -25.01 -6.53
CA ALA A 153 -7.36 -25.00 -6.96
C ALA A 153 -7.78 -23.62 -7.46
N THR A 154 -7.31 -22.57 -6.82
CA THR A 154 -7.54 -21.17 -7.21
C THR A 154 -6.97 -20.89 -8.59
N LYS A 155 -5.70 -21.24 -8.85
CA LYS A 155 -5.08 -21.10 -10.17
C LYS A 155 -5.85 -21.85 -11.24
N ASN A 156 -6.20 -23.09 -10.96
CA ASN A 156 -6.83 -23.99 -11.95
C ASN A 156 -8.33 -23.75 -12.14
N SER A 157 -8.96 -22.92 -11.31
CA SER A 157 -10.38 -22.57 -11.42
C SER A 157 -10.72 -21.70 -12.64
N GLY A 158 -9.73 -21.01 -13.21
CA GLY A 158 -9.91 -20.02 -14.27
C GLY A 158 -10.52 -18.69 -13.78
N ARG A 159 -10.73 -18.51 -12.47
CA ARG A 159 -11.32 -17.30 -11.90
C ARG A 159 -10.35 -16.12 -11.80
N LEU A 160 -9.05 -16.37 -11.78
CA LEU A 160 -8.00 -15.35 -11.68
C LEU A 160 -7.53 -14.85 -13.04
N THR A 161 -8.41 -14.66 -14.01
CA THR A 161 -8.02 -14.28 -15.38
C THR A 161 -7.22 -12.99 -15.46
N ASP A 162 -7.48 -12.02 -14.56
CA ASP A 162 -6.82 -10.72 -14.57
C ASP A 162 -5.66 -10.62 -13.57
N MET A 163 -5.52 -11.60 -12.68
CA MET A 163 -4.51 -11.56 -11.60
C MET A 163 -3.29 -12.43 -11.85
N ALA A 164 -3.47 -13.56 -12.56
CA ALA A 164 -2.43 -14.56 -12.73
C ALA A 164 -1.17 -13.98 -13.40
N ASP A 165 -1.35 -13.18 -14.45
CA ASP A 165 -0.25 -12.68 -15.26
C ASP A 165 0.40 -11.39 -14.74
N THR A 166 -0.29 -10.65 -13.88
CA THR A 166 0.19 -9.35 -13.41
C THR A 166 0.50 -9.33 -11.93
N VAL A 167 -0.44 -9.73 -11.07
CA VAL A 167 -0.28 -9.66 -9.62
C VAL A 167 0.63 -10.76 -9.10
N MET A 168 0.38 -12.01 -9.52
CA MET A 168 1.20 -13.15 -9.09
C MET A 168 2.62 -13.09 -9.69
N ALA A 169 2.78 -12.57 -10.92
CA ALA A 169 4.10 -12.36 -11.51
C ALA A 169 4.99 -11.42 -10.67
N GLY A 170 4.41 -10.43 -9.99
CA GLY A 170 5.12 -9.55 -9.07
C GLY A 170 5.70 -10.26 -7.84
N ASN A 171 5.22 -11.46 -7.51
CA ASN A 171 5.69 -12.27 -6.38
C ASN A 171 6.72 -13.35 -6.80
N VAL A 172 7.08 -13.40 -8.09
CA VAL A 172 8.16 -14.26 -8.62
C VAL A 172 9.48 -13.52 -8.48
N LEU A 173 10.26 -13.91 -7.48
CA LEU A 173 11.45 -13.19 -7.02
C LEU A 173 12.68 -14.11 -7.02
N ALA A 174 13.86 -13.51 -6.96
CA ALA A 174 15.09 -14.27 -6.83
C ALA A 174 15.21 -14.85 -5.40
N GLY A 175 15.47 -16.14 -5.31
CA GLY A 175 15.83 -16.82 -4.07
C GLY A 175 17.33 -16.64 -3.73
N PRO A 176 17.83 -17.34 -2.70
CA PRO A 176 19.20 -17.21 -2.22
C PRO A 176 20.29 -17.54 -3.26
N ASP A 177 19.97 -18.43 -4.20
CA ASP A 177 20.86 -18.82 -5.31
C ASP A 177 20.67 -17.99 -6.58
N GLY A 178 19.77 -17.00 -6.54
CA GLY A 178 19.37 -16.16 -7.67
C GLY A 178 18.34 -16.80 -8.60
N THR A 179 17.90 -18.03 -8.34
CA THR A 179 16.81 -18.67 -9.10
C THR A 179 15.48 -17.99 -8.78
N LYS A 180 14.69 -17.71 -9.81
CA LYS A 180 13.37 -17.11 -9.64
C LYS A 180 12.35 -18.16 -9.27
N ALA A 181 11.58 -17.88 -8.21
CA ALA A 181 10.50 -18.72 -7.70
C ALA A 181 9.36 -17.86 -7.12
N LEU A 182 8.20 -18.45 -6.88
CA LEU A 182 7.06 -17.79 -6.28
C LEU A 182 7.19 -17.81 -4.76
N TYR A 183 7.31 -16.63 -4.14
CA TYR A 183 7.47 -16.50 -2.68
C TYR A 183 6.28 -15.85 -1.97
N GLY A 184 5.28 -15.39 -2.71
CA GLY A 184 4.11 -14.75 -2.14
C GLY A 184 2.82 -15.03 -2.90
N PHE A 185 1.71 -15.00 -2.19
CA PHE A 185 0.37 -15.06 -2.74
C PHE A 185 -0.35 -13.74 -2.45
N SER A 186 -0.76 -13.05 -3.49
CA SER A 186 -1.54 -11.81 -3.37
C SER A 186 -2.97 -12.07 -3.82
N PRO A 187 -3.93 -12.17 -2.90
CA PRO A 187 -5.33 -12.45 -3.23
C PRO A 187 -6.07 -11.22 -3.79
N THR A 188 -5.42 -10.08 -3.84
CA THR A 188 -5.96 -8.83 -4.36
C THR A 188 -4.96 -8.16 -5.29
N ARG A 189 -5.45 -7.27 -6.15
CA ARG A 189 -4.57 -6.36 -6.88
C ARG A 189 -4.01 -5.31 -5.95
N GLY A 190 -2.87 -4.76 -6.32
CA GLY A 190 -2.37 -3.54 -5.71
C GLY A 190 -3.29 -2.37 -6.01
N ASN A 191 -3.22 -1.35 -5.20
CA ASN A 191 -3.92 -0.11 -5.42
C ASN A 191 -2.95 0.95 -5.93
N GLY A 192 -3.47 1.96 -6.60
CA GLY A 192 -2.72 3.13 -7.01
C GLY A 192 -3.57 4.38 -6.90
N CYS A 193 -2.96 5.51 -7.13
CA CYS A 193 -3.67 6.78 -7.07
C CYS A 193 -4.11 7.23 -8.46
N CYS A 194 -5.29 7.81 -8.54
CA CYS A 194 -5.75 8.56 -9.69
C CYS A 194 -6.27 9.93 -9.25
N THR A 195 -6.40 10.83 -10.19
CA THR A 195 -6.81 12.21 -9.92
C THR A 195 -8.32 12.35 -10.03
N TYR A 196 -8.92 12.97 -9.02
CA TYR A 196 -10.34 13.25 -8.91
C TYR A 196 -10.63 14.73 -8.95
N VAL A 197 -11.72 15.08 -9.61
CA VAL A 197 -12.23 16.45 -9.71
C VAL A 197 -13.67 16.49 -9.24
N LYS A 198 -14.05 17.48 -8.47
CA LYS A 198 -15.46 17.72 -8.10
C LYS A 198 -16.27 18.04 -9.35
N ALA A 199 -17.37 17.32 -9.57
CA ALA A 199 -18.24 17.57 -10.73
C ALA A 199 -18.84 18.98 -10.71
N SER A 200 -19.16 19.52 -9.52
CA SER A 200 -19.60 20.91 -9.36
C SER A 200 -18.56 21.91 -9.82
N ALA A 201 -17.26 21.67 -9.56
CA ALA A 201 -16.18 22.54 -9.99
C ALA A 201 -16.01 22.53 -11.52
N LEU A 202 -16.13 21.38 -12.16
CA LEU A 202 -16.14 21.27 -13.62
C LEU A 202 -17.30 22.04 -14.23
N LYS A 203 -18.52 21.84 -13.73
CA LYS A 203 -19.71 22.55 -14.21
C LYS A 203 -19.57 24.08 -14.04
N ALA A 204 -19.08 24.53 -12.88
CA ALA A 204 -18.84 25.95 -12.63
C ALA A 204 -17.80 26.53 -13.60
N ALA A 205 -16.82 25.75 -14.04
CA ALA A 205 -15.81 26.10 -15.03
C ALA A 205 -16.31 26.00 -16.49
N GLY A 206 -17.59 25.65 -16.70
CA GLY A 206 -18.17 25.44 -18.03
C GLY A 206 -17.70 24.18 -18.73
N LEU A 207 -17.25 23.19 -17.96
CA LEU A 207 -16.75 21.90 -18.45
C LEU A 207 -17.78 20.79 -18.19
N ASP A 208 -17.88 19.86 -19.13
CA ASP A 208 -18.74 18.69 -19.03
C ASP A 208 -18.03 17.58 -18.24
N PRO A 209 -18.55 17.15 -17.06
CA PRO A 209 -17.97 16.09 -16.26
C PRO A 209 -17.82 14.76 -17.02
N ASP A 210 -18.82 14.36 -17.82
CA ASP A 210 -18.80 13.11 -18.56
C ASP A 210 -17.73 13.12 -19.66
N LYS A 211 -17.56 14.26 -20.30
CA LYS A 211 -16.50 14.46 -21.28
C LYS A 211 -15.14 14.36 -20.63
N VAL A 212 -14.92 15.03 -19.49
CA VAL A 212 -13.67 14.98 -18.74
C VAL A 212 -13.33 13.56 -18.27
N ALA A 213 -14.34 12.79 -17.82
CA ALA A 213 -14.15 11.41 -17.40
C ALA A 213 -13.71 10.48 -18.54
N ASN A 214 -14.15 10.76 -19.77
CA ASN A 214 -13.98 9.85 -20.89
C ASN A 214 -12.85 10.23 -21.86
N GLU A 215 -12.38 11.47 -21.84
CA GLU A 215 -11.28 11.92 -22.69
C GLU A 215 -9.91 11.66 -22.07
N THR A 216 -8.93 11.35 -22.92
CA THR A 216 -7.51 11.36 -22.54
C THR A 216 -6.93 12.71 -22.92
N MET A 217 -6.72 13.57 -21.93
CA MET A 217 -6.17 14.91 -22.11
C MET A 217 -4.66 14.87 -22.37
N THR A 218 -4.12 15.93 -22.99
CA THR A 218 -2.70 16.29 -22.88
C THR A 218 -2.44 17.07 -21.59
N TYR A 219 -1.16 17.23 -21.19
CA TYR A 219 -0.80 18.06 -20.05
C TYR A 219 -1.34 19.50 -20.20
N ASP A 220 -1.23 20.09 -21.37
CA ASP A 220 -1.72 21.46 -21.61
C ASP A 220 -3.24 21.55 -21.44
N GLN A 221 -3.99 20.55 -21.91
CA GLN A 221 -5.46 20.49 -21.72
C GLN A 221 -5.82 20.31 -20.25
N TYR A 222 -5.09 19.46 -19.54
CA TYR A 222 -5.27 19.26 -18.10
C TYR A 222 -4.98 20.55 -17.32
N TYR A 223 -3.87 21.21 -17.63
CA TYR A 223 -3.50 22.45 -16.96
C TYR A 223 -4.46 23.61 -17.27
N ASP A 224 -4.98 23.71 -18.50
CA ASP A 224 -6.04 24.65 -18.89
C ASP A 224 -7.35 24.37 -18.12
N MET A 225 -7.72 23.11 -17.94
CA MET A 225 -8.84 22.71 -17.09
C MET A 225 -8.65 23.22 -15.65
N LEU A 226 -7.47 23.04 -15.06
CA LEU A 226 -7.16 23.53 -13.72
C LEU A 226 -7.29 25.04 -13.61
N LYS A 227 -6.79 25.80 -14.60
CA LYS A 227 -6.93 27.27 -14.65
C LYS A 227 -8.39 27.72 -14.79
N LYS A 228 -9.20 27.03 -15.57
CA LYS A 228 -10.65 27.30 -15.68
C LYS A 228 -11.37 27.07 -14.36
N ILE A 229 -11.05 25.97 -13.67
CA ILE A 229 -11.58 25.66 -12.33
C ILE A 229 -11.15 26.75 -11.34
N GLN A 230 -9.88 27.17 -11.35
CA GLN A 230 -9.39 28.26 -10.50
C GLN A 230 -10.16 29.56 -10.73
N ALA A 231 -10.37 29.93 -11.99
CA ALA A 231 -11.07 31.17 -12.34
C ALA A 231 -12.55 31.16 -11.87
N ALA A 232 -13.19 30.01 -11.93
CA ALA A 232 -14.58 29.81 -11.52
C ALA A 232 -14.75 29.59 -10.00
N SER A 233 -13.70 29.20 -9.29
CA SER A 233 -13.75 28.87 -7.87
C SER A 233 -13.89 30.10 -6.99
N SER A 234 -14.62 29.96 -5.86
CA SER A 234 -14.59 30.92 -4.75
C SER A 234 -13.26 30.87 -3.98
N ASN A 235 -12.62 29.71 -3.92
CA ASN A 235 -11.26 29.57 -3.44
C ASN A 235 -10.28 30.08 -4.50
N LYS A 236 -9.77 31.28 -4.29
CA LYS A 236 -8.79 31.89 -5.19
C LYS A 236 -7.35 31.48 -4.90
N ASN A 237 -7.14 30.62 -3.90
CA ASN A 237 -5.79 30.28 -3.48
C ASN A 237 -5.24 29.07 -4.23
N TYR A 238 -5.90 27.91 -4.12
CA TYR A 238 -5.36 26.66 -4.67
C TYR A 238 -6.47 25.75 -5.21
N VAL A 239 -6.19 25.11 -6.33
CA VAL A 239 -7.11 24.15 -6.98
C VAL A 239 -6.86 22.75 -6.47
N ILE A 240 -5.59 22.36 -6.29
CA ILE A 240 -5.15 21.04 -5.90
C ILE A 240 -4.63 21.04 -4.45
N SER A 241 -5.11 20.13 -3.63
CA SER A 241 -4.45 19.66 -2.42
C SER A 241 -4.07 18.19 -2.61
N THR A 242 -2.91 17.78 -2.14
CA THR A 242 -2.44 16.41 -2.26
C THR A 242 -1.68 15.97 -1.01
N SER A 243 -1.55 14.67 -0.83
CA SER A 243 -0.67 14.14 0.20
C SER A 243 0.77 14.34 -0.21
N GLY A 244 1.60 14.84 0.69
CA GLY A 244 3.05 14.95 0.63
C GLY A 244 3.71 14.77 -0.74
N PHE A 245 3.51 15.70 -1.66
CA PHE A 245 4.06 15.58 -3.02
C PHE A 245 5.60 15.63 -3.07
N VAL A 246 6.23 15.96 -1.96
CA VAL A 246 7.68 15.93 -1.78
C VAL A 246 8.12 14.68 -1.02
N ALA A 247 7.39 14.24 -0.03
CA ALA A 247 7.86 13.21 0.91
C ALA A 247 6.89 12.06 1.18
N GLY A 248 5.74 12.01 0.54
CA GLY A 248 4.77 10.91 0.73
C GLY A 248 4.50 10.57 2.19
N GLY A 249 4.38 11.57 3.08
CA GLY A 249 4.00 11.36 4.47
C GLY A 249 4.97 10.51 5.29
N ASN A 250 6.27 10.80 5.26
CA ASN A 250 7.36 10.20 6.05
C ASN A 250 7.94 8.85 5.58
N LYS A 251 7.42 8.23 4.54
CA LYS A 251 8.06 7.03 3.96
C LYS A 251 7.99 7.12 2.45
N PRO A 252 9.09 6.91 1.74
CA PRO A 252 9.08 6.74 0.31
C PRO A 252 8.44 5.38 -0.02
N GLU A 253 7.11 5.30 0.12
CA GLU A 253 6.35 4.21 -0.46
C GLU A 253 6.22 4.50 -1.93
N ALA A 254 6.65 3.61 -2.78
CA ALA A 254 6.51 3.59 -4.23
C ALA A 254 6.67 4.96 -4.94
N PRO A 255 6.93 5.08 -6.20
CA PRO A 255 7.29 6.35 -6.82
C PRO A 255 6.30 7.47 -6.45
N TYR A 256 6.79 8.56 -5.92
CA TYR A 256 6.05 9.79 -5.54
C TYR A 256 5.14 10.31 -6.65
N THR A 257 5.38 9.88 -7.86
CA THR A 257 4.53 10.09 -9.04
C THR A 257 3.08 9.64 -8.84
N ASN A 258 2.80 8.76 -7.86
CA ASN A 258 1.44 8.36 -7.55
C ASN A 258 0.54 9.49 -7.01
N TYR A 259 1.12 10.54 -6.41
CA TYR A 259 0.33 11.63 -5.82
C TYR A 259 0.10 12.82 -6.75
N LEU A 260 0.92 13.00 -7.77
CA LEU A 260 0.76 14.05 -8.79
C LEU A 260 1.24 13.52 -10.15
N PRO A 261 0.64 12.45 -10.67
CA PRO A 261 1.15 11.79 -11.87
C PRO A 261 1.22 12.73 -13.07
N GLU A 262 0.30 13.67 -13.21
CA GLU A 262 0.26 14.60 -14.33
C GLU A 262 1.46 15.58 -14.35
N PHE A 263 2.00 15.89 -13.16
CA PHE A 263 3.17 16.79 -13.04
C PHE A 263 4.49 16.04 -13.17
N TYR A 264 4.54 14.80 -12.66
CA TYR A 264 5.74 13.97 -12.77
C TYR A 264 5.89 13.33 -14.15
N GLN A 265 4.79 12.88 -14.77
CA GLN A 265 4.79 12.23 -16.08
C GLN A 265 5.74 11.02 -16.15
N ASP A 266 6.78 11.08 -16.96
CA ASP A 266 7.80 10.04 -17.13
C ASP A 266 8.96 10.12 -16.13
N ALA A 267 8.98 11.16 -15.28
CA ALA A 267 10.04 11.33 -14.30
C ALA A 267 10.05 10.21 -13.27
N GLN A 268 11.24 9.67 -12.98
CA GLN A 268 11.46 8.63 -12.00
C GLN A 268 12.16 9.20 -10.77
N PHE A 269 11.52 9.08 -9.61
CA PHE A 269 12.11 9.58 -8.35
C PHE A 269 13.25 8.71 -7.85
N THR A 270 13.23 7.42 -8.19
CA THR A 270 14.19 6.43 -7.72
C THR A 270 15.03 5.86 -8.86
N PHE A 271 15.80 4.84 -8.56
CA PHE A 271 16.51 4.05 -9.57
C PHE A 271 15.49 3.28 -10.41
N TYR A 272 15.79 3.07 -11.69
CA TYR A 272 14.94 2.27 -12.57
C TYR A 272 15.77 1.70 -13.73
N LEU A 273 15.23 0.70 -14.40
CA LEU A 273 15.87 0.06 -15.54
C LEU A 273 15.62 0.87 -16.82
N LYS A 274 16.66 1.39 -17.43
CA LYS A 274 16.63 2.12 -18.70
C LYS A 274 17.61 1.50 -19.68
N ASP A 275 17.11 1.09 -20.83
CA ASP A 275 17.92 0.47 -21.89
C ASP A 275 18.84 -0.68 -21.40
N GLY A 276 18.30 -1.49 -20.49
CA GLY A 276 18.99 -2.65 -19.91
C GLY A 276 20.02 -2.32 -18.82
N LYS A 277 20.03 -1.09 -18.28
CA LYS A 277 20.89 -0.69 -17.18
C LYS A 277 20.10 0.10 -16.13
N TYR A 278 20.41 -0.11 -14.87
CA TYR A 278 19.89 0.73 -13.79
C TYR A 278 20.57 2.09 -13.80
N VAL A 279 19.75 3.12 -13.69
CA VAL A 279 20.17 4.55 -13.65
C VAL A 279 19.48 5.26 -12.49
N ASP A 280 20.00 6.43 -12.11
CA ASP A 280 19.35 7.32 -11.15
C ASP A 280 18.36 8.24 -11.87
N GLY A 281 17.07 7.91 -11.80
CA GLY A 281 16.02 8.72 -12.43
C GLY A 281 15.91 10.13 -11.84
N PHE A 282 16.30 10.32 -10.57
CA PHE A 282 16.27 11.63 -9.94
C PHE A 282 17.23 12.64 -10.58
N SER A 283 18.31 12.17 -11.15
CA SER A 283 19.31 13.01 -11.83
C SER A 283 19.00 13.28 -13.31
N GLU A 284 17.87 12.78 -13.82
CA GLU A 284 17.52 12.95 -15.23
C GLU A 284 16.76 14.23 -15.52
N GLU A 285 16.81 14.65 -16.79
CA GLU A 285 16.10 15.84 -17.32
C GLU A 285 14.58 15.75 -17.10
N ALA A 286 14.00 14.55 -17.13
CA ALA A 286 12.58 14.32 -16.85
C ALA A 286 12.20 14.79 -15.43
N MET A 287 13.05 14.54 -14.44
CA MET A 287 12.83 14.98 -13.06
C MET A 287 12.96 16.50 -12.92
N LYS A 288 13.92 17.12 -13.61
CA LYS A 288 14.02 18.58 -13.67
C LYS A 288 12.75 19.21 -14.22
N LYS A 289 12.24 18.68 -15.33
CA LYS A 289 10.96 19.15 -15.92
C LYS A 289 9.78 18.95 -14.98
N ALA A 290 9.76 17.86 -14.20
CA ALA A 290 8.74 17.64 -13.18
C ALA A 290 8.80 18.71 -12.08
N MET A 291 10.00 19.05 -11.59
CA MET A 291 10.19 20.11 -10.61
C MET A 291 9.75 21.48 -11.16
N ASP A 292 10.05 21.78 -12.44
CA ASP A 292 9.63 23.02 -13.10
C ASP A 292 8.11 23.10 -13.22
N ARG A 293 7.42 21.99 -13.58
CA ARG A 293 5.94 21.93 -13.62
C ARG A 293 5.32 22.13 -12.24
N LEU A 294 5.87 21.50 -11.20
CA LEU A 294 5.41 21.65 -9.82
C LEU A 294 5.60 23.08 -9.32
N LYS A 295 6.78 23.66 -9.57
CA LYS A 295 7.05 25.05 -9.22
C LYS A 295 6.09 26.01 -9.93
N THR A 296 5.88 25.84 -11.23
CA THR A 296 4.93 26.65 -12.00
C THR A 296 3.51 26.55 -11.43
N ALA A 297 3.08 25.34 -11.04
CA ALA A 297 1.77 25.14 -10.44
C ALA A 297 1.61 25.83 -9.08
N ILE A 298 2.68 25.93 -8.30
CA ILE A 298 2.69 26.70 -7.04
C ILE A 298 2.64 28.20 -7.34
N ASP A 299 3.47 28.67 -8.23
CA ASP A 299 3.54 30.10 -8.61
C ASP A 299 2.20 30.58 -9.20
N ASP A 300 1.53 29.75 -9.99
CA ASP A 300 0.19 29.99 -10.55
C ASP A 300 -0.96 29.78 -9.51
N LYS A 301 -0.66 29.39 -8.29
CA LYS A 301 -1.63 29.06 -7.23
C LYS A 301 -2.58 27.91 -7.61
N ILE A 302 -2.14 27.01 -8.44
CA ILE A 302 -2.85 25.77 -8.76
C ILE A 302 -2.61 24.73 -7.64
N LEU A 303 -1.36 24.48 -7.28
CA LEU A 303 -0.95 23.52 -6.25
C LEU A 303 -0.67 24.22 -4.92
N ASP A 304 -1.28 23.72 -3.83
CA ASP A 304 -1.09 24.26 -2.49
C ASP A 304 0.27 23.84 -1.91
N PRO A 305 1.24 24.78 -1.76
CA PRO A 305 2.57 24.46 -1.23
C PRO A 305 2.54 23.98 0.23
N ALA A 306 1.49 24.31 0.99
CA ALA A 306 1.34 23.81 2.36
C ALA A 306 1.06 22.31 2.43
N THR A 307 0.77 21.65 1.30
CA THR A 307 0.54 20.20 1.25
C THR A 307 1.79 19.40 0.88
N GLN A 308 2.95 20.03 0.70
CA GLN A 308 4.19 19.32 0.36
C GLN A 308 4.56 18.18 1.32
N ASN A 309 4.25 18.36 2.61
CA ASN A 309 4.49 17.37 3.66
C ASN A 309 3.18 16.88 4.32
N ALA A 310 2.03 17.18 3.71
CA ALA A 310 0.74 16.83 4.29
C ALA A 310 0.54 15.31 4.32
N SER A 311 -0.01 14.82 5.41
CA SER A 311 -0.55 13.47 5.46
C SER A 311 -1.78 13.34 4.55
N THR A 312 -2.15 12.11 4.19
CA THR A 312 -3.37 11.84 3.41
C THR A 312 -4.62 12.37 4.11
N LYS A 313 -4.65 12.35 5.46
CA LYS A 313 -5.75 12.92 6.24
C LYS A 313 -5.85 14.44 6.11
N GLU A 314 -4.72 15.14 6.19
CA GLU A 314 -4.68 16.61 6.06
C GLU A 314 -5.07 17.07 4.66
N ALA A 315 -4.53 16.42 3.63
CA ALA A 315 -4.88 16.70 2.25
C ALA A 315 -6.37 16.44 1.96
N ARG A 316 -6.92 15.32 2.46
CA ARG A 316 -8.34 15.00 2.37
C ARG A 316 -9.20 16.04 3.10
N ASN A 317 -8.81 16.49 4.29
CA ASN A 317 -9.54 17.52 5.02
C ASN A 317 -9.61 18.85 4.25
N LYS A 318 -8.56 19.20 3.50
CA LYS A 318 -8.61 20.37 2.60
C LYS A 318 -9.59 20.17 1.45
N PHE A 319 -9.60 18.98 0.85
CA PHE A 319 -10.52 18.65 -0.23
C PHE A 319 -11.98 18.63 0.23
N THR A 320 -12.25 18.09 1.42
CA THR A 320 -13.59 17.97 2.01
C THR A 320 -13.96 19.13 2.94
N ASN A 321 -13.25 20.26 2.89
CA ASN A 321 -13.50 21.40 3.76
C ASN A 321 -14.92 21.97 3.52
N LYS A 322 -15.63 22.25 4.61
CA LYS A 322 -16.98 22.84 4.55
C LYS A 322 -16.98 24.30 4.10
N ASP A 323 -15.88 25.02 4.33
CA ASP A 323 -15.70 26.37 3.78
C ASP A 323 -15.21 26.28 2.34
N ALA A 324 -16.07 26.60 1.41
CA ALA A 324 -15.76 26.57 -0.03
C ALA A 324 -14.59 27.47 -0.42
N ASN A 325 -14.27 28.51 0.38
CA ASN A 325 -13.11 29.37 0.13
C ASN A 325 -11.78 28.71 0.46
N LEU A 326 -11.81 27.63 1.25
CA LEU A 326 -10.64 26.86 1.67
C LEU A 326 -10.57 25.47 1.01
N ALA A 327 -11.69 25.01 0.44
CA ALA A 327 -11.77 23.69 -0.18
C ALA A 327 -11.06 23.66 -1.53
N SER A 328 -10.19 22.66 -1.74
CA SER A 328 -9.67 22.36 -3.07
C SER A 328 -10.71 21.65 -3.93
N SER A 329 -10.56 21.75 -5.25
CA SER A 329 -11.49 21.14 -6.23
C SER A 329 -10.95 19.85 -6.83
N VAL A 330 -9.63 19.62 -6.71
CA VAL A 330 -8.91 18.49 -7.29
C VAL A 330 -8.11 17.79 -6.18
N PHE A 331 -8.12 16.47 -6.19
CA PHE A 331 -7.43 15.65 -5.22
C PHE A 331 -6.96 14.35 -5.85
N THR A 332 -5.72 13.96 -5.59
CA THR A 332 -5.20 12.65 -5.99
C THR A 332 -5.30 11.69 -4.82
N TYR A 333 -5.91 10.54 -5.04
CA TYR A 333 -6.17 9.57 -3.98
C TYR A 333 -6.24 8.14 -4.51
N TRP A 334 -6.19 7.18 -3.59
CA TRP A 334 -6.28 5.76 -3.89
C TRP A 334 -7.55 5.40 -4.66
N ALA A 335 -7.40 4.74 -5.80
CA ALA A 335 -8.52 4.36 -6.67
C ALA A 335 -9.50 3.40 -5.95
N GLY A 336 -8.97 2.49 -5.13
CA GLY A 336 -9.77 1.50 -4.42
C GLY A 336 -10.47 1.99 -3.17
N THR A 337 -10.03 3.12 -2.61
CA THR A 337 -10.67 3.76 -1.46
C THR A 337 -11.50 4.97 -1.86
N TRP A 338 -11.66 5.17 -3.16
CA TRP A 338 -12.65 6.05 -3.72
C TRP A 338 -14.02 5.49 -3.43
N ASP A 339 -14.58 5.93 -2.39
CA ASP A 339 -15.80 5.35 -1.93
C ASP A 339 -16.88 6.41 -1.70
N LYS A 340 -18.06 5.91 -1.42
CA LYS A 340 -19.17 6.66 -0.85
C LYS A 340 -18.75 7.56 0.29
N ASN A 341 -17.64 7.23 1.00
CA ASN A 341 -17.20 8.01 2.14
C ASN A 341 -16.56 9.33 1.71
N LEU A 342 -15.80 9.37 0.61
CA LEU A 342 -15.23 10.63 0.13
C LEU A 342 -16.35 11.56 -0.38
N THR A 343 -17.30 11.03 -1.16
CA THR A 343 -18.48 11.79 -1.59
C THR A 343 -19.36 12.22 -0.40
N LYS A 344 -19.54 11.36 0.61
CA LYS A 344 -20.29 11.70 1.84
C LYS A 344 -19.58 12.73 2.71
N LEU A 345 -18.27 12.83 2.62
CA LEU A 345 -17.49 13.85 3.34
C LEU A 345 -17.55 15.21 2.65
N LEU A 346 -18.00 15.29 1.39
CA LEU A 346 -18.19 16.57 0.73
C LEU A 346 -19.29 17.38 1.41
N PRO A 347 -19.13 18.72 1.51
CA PRO A 347 -20.13 19.60 2.11
C PRO A 347 -21.49 19.48 1.43
N ASP A 348 -21.49 19.35 0.11
CA ASP A 348 -22.66 19.03 -0.68
C ASP A 348 -22.62 17.53 -1.04
N GLN A 349 -23.45 16.74 -0.33
CA GLN A 349 -23.54 15.30 -0.57
C GLN A 349 -24.21 14.94 -1.92
N THR A 350 -24.73 15.94 -2.65
CA THR A 350 -25.24 15.76 -4.01
C THR A 350 -24.14 15.94 -5.06
N ASP A 351 -22.99 16.48 -4.68
CA ASP A 351 -21.83 16.56 -5.55
C ASP A 351 -21.27 15.17 -5.83
N SER A 352 -20.75 14.98 -7.01
CA SER A 352 -20.08 13.76 -7.42
C SER A 352 -18.65 14.07 -7.78
N LEU A 353 -17.85 13.02 -7.88
CA LEU A 353 -16.46 13.12 -8.22
C LEU A 353 -16.21 12.46 -9.56
N VAL A 354 -15.33 13.04 -10.33
CA VAL A 354 -14.90 12.57 -11.64
C VAL A 354 -13.47 12.06 -11.52
N ALA A 355 -13.27 10.77 -11.70
CA ALA A 355 -11.94 10.20 -11.87
C ALA A 355 -11.50 10.44 -13.31
N ILE A 356 -10.35 11.06 -13.50
CA ILE A 356 -9.80 11.31 -14.84
C ILE A 356 -8.91 10.16 -15.30
N LYS A 357 -8.89 9.91 -16.61
CA LYS A 357 -7.92 9.00 -17.22
C LYS A 357 -6.52 9.60 -17.13
N PRO A 358 -5.45 8.77 -17.09
CA PRO A 358 -4.11 9.31 -17.17
C PRO A 358 -3.95 10.15 -18.44
N ILE A 359 -3.33 11.30 -18.31
CA ILE A 359 -3.03 12.17 -19.46
C ILE A 359 -2.06 11.46 -20.42
N LYS A 360 -1.96 11.94 -21.66
CA LYS A 360 -1.15 11.29 -22.71
C LYS A 360 0.31 11.11 -22.29
N GLU A 361 0.88 12.10 -21.61
CA GLU A 361 2.27 12.11 -21.17
C GLU A 361 2.54 11.15 -20.01
N VAL A 362 1.51 10.79 -19.22
CA VAL A 362 1.57 9.76 -18.19
C VAL A 362 1.36 8.37 -18.78
N GLY A 363 0.44 8.27 -19.73
CA GLY A 363 0.07 7.02 -20.40
C GLY A 363 -0.63 5.99 -19.52
N LYS A 364 -0.02 5.63 -18.40
CA LYS A 364 -0.55 4.66 -17.42
C LYS A 364 -0.30 5.15 -16.00
N TYR A 365 -1.31 5.03 -15.14
CA TYR A 365 -1.12 5.17 -13.69
C TYR A 365 -0.24 4.04 -13.14
N ILE A 366 0.35 4.26 -11.97
CA ILE A 366 1.18 3.24 -11.32
C ILE A 366 0.33 2.46 -10.31
N GLU A 367 0.27 1.15 -10.50
CA GLU A 367 -0.28 0.20 -9.54
C GLU A 367 0.85 -0.30 -8.64
N ARG A 368 0.66 -0.21 -7.32
CA ARG A 368 1.59 -0.81 -6.35
C ARG A 368 1.44 -2.33 -6.40
N LEU A 369 2.49 -3.02 -5.99
CA LEU A 369 2.36 -4.43 -5.66
C LEU A 369 1.43 -4.58 -4.44
N ALA A 370 0.50 -5.51 -4.54
CA ALA A 370 -0.32 -5.88 -3.41
C ALA A 370 0.54 -6.49 -2.30
N PRO A 371 0.17 -6.35 -1.03
CA PRO A 371 0.74 -7.17 0.02
C PRO A 371 0.58 -8.67 -0.31
N ALA A 372 1.58 -9.45 0.04
CA ALA A 372 1.60 -10.87 -0.27
C ALA A 372 1.66 -11.72 1.00
N TRP A 373 0.85 -12.76 1.04
CA TRP A 373 0.94 -13.81 2.04
C TRP A 373 2.12 -14.72 1.70
N ALA A 374 3.08 -14.81 2.61
CA ALA A 374 4.27 -15.64 2.46
C ALA A 374 4.30 -16.72 3.53
N ILE A 375 4.73 -17.92 3.16
CA ILE A 375 5.00 -19.02 4.09
C ILE A 375 6.50 -19.00 4.38
N THR A 376 6.87 -19.07 5.65
CA THR A 376 8.29 -19.07 6.03
C THR A 376 8.94 -20.42 5.78
N TYR A 377 10.26 -20.40 5.58
CA TYR A 377 11.04 -21.63 5.46
C TYR A 377 10.96 -22.48 6.73
N LYS A 378 10.78 -21.84 7.91
CA LYS A 378 10.54 -22.54 9.17
C LYS A 378 9.28 -23.42 9.11
N ALA A 379 8.19 -22.93 8.55
CA ALA A 379 6.96 -23.71 8.38
C ALA A 379 7.17 -24.93 7.48
N TYR A 380 8.06 -24.81 6.49
CA TYR A 380 8.47 -25.93 5.64
C TYR A 380 9.30 -26.94 6.43
N GLU A 381 10.30 -26.52 7.20
CA GLU A 381 11.09 -27.41 8.07
C GLU A 381 10.23 -28.14 9.11
N ASP A 382 9.17 -27.49 9.58
CA ASP A 382 8.19 -28.08 10.52
C ASP A 382 7.17 -29.02 9.81
N GLY A 383 7.26 -29.21 8.48
CA GLY A 383 6.36 -30.06 7.69
C GLY A 383 4.94 -29.52 7.56
N LYS A 384 4.75 -28.19 7.68
CA LYS A 384 3.43 -27.55 7.64
C LYS A 384 3.13 -26.81 6.35
N ALA A 385 4.16 -26.46 5.55
CA ALA A 385 4.04 -25.50 4.46
C ALA A 385 2.98 -25.89 3.41
N GLU A 386 2.99 -27.13 2.94
CA GLU A 386 2.04 -27.63 1.95
C GLU A 386 0.60 -27.62 2.49
N GLY A 387 0.42 -28.03 3.74
CA GLY A 387 -0.89 -27.98 4.41
C GLY A 387 -1.40 -26.56 4.58
N ILE A 388 -0.53 -25.63 4.98
CA ILE A 388 -0.85 -24.21 5.10
C ILE A 388 -1.22 -23.65 3.72
N PHE A 389 -0.44 -23.94 2.69
CA PHE A 389 -0.76 -23.47 1.34
C PHE A 389 -2.14 -23.99 0.91
N LYS A 390 -2.38 -25.30 0.96
CA LYS A 390 -3.60 -25.94 0.47
C LYS A 390 -4.87 -25.49 1.21
N TYR A 391 -4.80 -25.35 2.54
CA TYR A 391 -6.00 -25.15 3.37
C TYR A 391 -6.16 -23.72 3.90
N PHE A 392 -5.13 -22.88 3.84
CA PHE A 392 -5.22 -21.49 4.25
C PHE A 392 -5.05 -20.53 3.06
N ILE A 393 -3.95 -20.63 2.30
CA ILE A 393 -3.65 -19.69 1.21
C ILE A 393 -4.59 -19.93 0.02
N ASP A 394 -4.64 -21.15 -0.50
CA ASP A 394 -5.37 -21.50 -1.73
C ASP A 394 -6.89 -21.39 -1.58
N THR A 395 -7.39 -21.41 -0.34
CA THR A 395 -8.82 -21.26 -0.07
C THR A 395 -9.29 -19.80 0.00
N MET A 396 -8.37 -18.83 0.07
CA MET A 396 -8.74 -17.41 0.18
C MET A 396 -9.60 -16.93 -0.98
N LEU A 397 -9.42 -17.51 -2.16
CA LEU A 397 -10.17 -17.20 -3.38
C LEU A 397 -10.95 -18.42 -3.87
N ASP A 398 -11.61 -19.15 -2.96
CA ASP A 398 -12.36 -20.36 -3.28
C ASP A 398 -13.68 -20.10 -4.04
N GLY A 399 -14.12 -18.84 -4.11
CA GLY A 399 -15.42 -18.45 -4.65
C GLY A 399 -16.60 -18.86 -3.77
N GLY A 400 -16.34 -19.22 -2.52
CA GLY A 400 -17.31 -19.70 -1.56
C GLY A 400 -17.27 -18.92 -0.24
N ASP A 401 -17.67 -19.63 0.85
CA ASP A 401 -17.82 -19.01 2.17
C ASP A 401 -16.52 -18.49 2.77
N ILE A 402 -15.37 -19.08 2.42
CA ILE A 402 -14.06 -18.62 2.94
C ILE A 402 -13.69 -17.29 2.30
N GLN A 403 -13.86 -17.15 0.99
CA GLN A 403 -13.64 -15.87 0.32
C GLN A 403 -14.60 -14.80 0.85
N VAL A 404 -15.90 -15.12 1.01
CA VAL A 404 -16.88 -14.21 1.61
C VAL A 404 -16.46 -13.78 3.02
N ALA A 405 -15.93 -14.70 3.83
CA ALA A 405 -15.43 -14.36 5.17
C ALA A 405 -14.29 -13.33 5.11
N TRP A 406 -13.37 -13.46 4.15
CA TRP A 406 -12.29 -12.50 3.96
C TRP A 406 -12.76 -11.15 3.42
N GLU A 407 -13.81 -11.11 2.60
CA GLU A 407 -14.34 -9.87 2.03
C GLU A 407 -15.29 -9.12 2.97
N TYR A 408 -16.15 -9.86 3.68
CA TYR A 408 -17.24 -9.29 4.48
C TYR A 408 -17.07 -9.49 5.97
N GLY A 409 -16.21 -10.43 6.40
CA GLY A 409 -16.10 -10.82 7.80
C GLY A 409 -17.05 -11.94 8.18
N ALA A 410 -17.34 -12.05 9.48
CA ALA A 410 -18.19 -13.08 10.05
C ALA A 410 -19.68 -12.80 9.81
N LYS A 411 -20.39 -13.75 9.21
CA LYS A 411 -21.86 -13.69 9.03
C LYS A 411 -22.58 -13.58 10.37
N GLY A 412 -23.57 -12.73 10.44
CA GLY A 412 -24.31 -12.43 11.68
C GLY A 412 -23.58 -11.48 12.65
N THR A 413 -22.35 -11.04 12.31
CA THR A 413 -21.59 -10.05 13.08
C THR A 413 -21.21 -8.83 12.24
N HIS A 414 -20.64 -9.06 11.07
CA HIS A 414 -20.17 -8.01 10.17
C HIS A 414 -21.15 -7.79 9.01
N TRP A 415 -21.80 -8.84 8.57
CA TRP A 415 -22.75 -8.83 7.47
C TRP A 415 -23.83 -9.92 7.69
N ASP A 416 -24.95 -9.78 6.97
CA ASP A 416 -26.00 -10.82 6.88
C ASP A 416 -26.58 -10.81 5.44
N ASP A 417 -27.38 -11.83 5.13
CA ASP A 417 -28.11 -12.00 3.87
C ASP A 417 -29.60 -12.20 4.10
N LYS A 418 -30.09 -11.89 5.31
CA LYS A 418 -31.51 -11.96 5.65
C LYS A 418 -32.25 -10.74 5.14
N GLU A 419 -33.55 -10.93 4.84
CA GLU A 419 -34.42 -9.79 4.58
C GLU A 419 -34.43 -8.87 5.81
N GLU A 420 -34.04 -7.62 5.61
CA GLU A 420 -34.01 -6.62 6.67
C GLU A 420 -34.32 -5.24 6.13
N THR A 421 -35.15 -4.50 6.85
CA THR A 421 -35.38 -3.07 6.60
C THR A 421 -34.75 -2.27 7.72
N TYR A 422 -33.84 -1.38 7.37
CA TYR A 422 -33.11 -0.57 8.33
C TYR A 422 -33.05 0.90 7.94
N THR A 423 -32.97 1.76 8.95
CA THR A 423 -32.86 3.20 8.74
C THR A 423 -31.49 3.69 9.17
N VAL A 424 -30.76 4.29 8.25
CA VAL A 424 -29.52 5.01 8.57
C VAL A 424 -29.91 6.42 9.02
N ALA A 425 -29.59 6.76 10.27
CA ALA A 425 -29.85 8.08 10.80
C ALA A 425 -29.18 9.17 9.94
N GLY A 426 -29.94 10.22 9.63
CA GLY A 426 -29.39 11.39 8.95
C GLY A 426 -28.37 12.11 9.84
N LYS A 427 -27.38 12.73 9.24
CA LYS A 427 -26.41 13.60 9.92
C LYS A 427 -26.84 15.07 9.81
N ASP A 428 -26.47 15.85 10.81
CA ASP A 428 -26.66 17.32 10.82
C ASP A 428 -28.11 17.78 10.62
N GLY A 429 -29.10 17.09 11.23
CA GLY A 429 -30.50 17.44 11.18
C GLY A 429 -31.24 17.05 9.89
N LYS A 430 -30.58 16.28 9.00
CA LYS A 430 -31.22 15.70 7.81
C LYS A 430 -31.98 14.42 8.19
N GLU A 431 -33.07 14.15 7.47
CA GLU A 431 -33.87 12.94 7.63
C GLU A 431 -33.03 11.70 7.28
N GLY A 432 -33.17 10.64 8.06
CA GLY A 432 -32.51 9.37 7.81
C GLY A 432 -33.03 8.68 6.55
N LYS A 433 -32.23 7.81 5.94
CA LYS A 433 -32.66 7.00 4.78
C LYS A 433 -32.95 5.58 5.22
N THR A 434 -34.10 5.06 4.81
CA THR A 434 -34.48 3.67 4.98
C THR A 434 -34.04 2.86 3.77
N TYR A 435 -33.43 1.72 4.02
CA TYR A 435 -33.00 0.75 3.03
C TYR A 435 -33.68 -0.58 3.33
N THR A 436 -33.98 -1.33 2.31
CA THR A 436 -34.48 -2.70 2.43
C THR A 436 -33.53 -3.60 1.68
N ALA A 437 -32.95 -4.58 2.38
CA ALA A 437 -32.23 -5.69 1.78
C ALA A 437 -33.19 -6.86 1.62
N ALA A 438 -33.23 -7.47 0.44
CA ALA A 438 -34.01 -8.68 0.20
C ALA A 438 -33.30 -9.92 0.77
N GLU A 439 -34.04 -11.01 0.98
CA GLU A 439 -33.45 -12.29 1.36
C GLU A 439 -32.43 -12.75 0.29
N GLY A 440 -31.24 -13.11 0.74
CA GLY A 440 -30.12 -13.46 -0.11
C GLY A 440 -29.28 -12.27 -0.59
N GLU A 441 -29.66 -11.04 -0.29
CA GLU A 441 -28.88 -9.84 -0.60
C GLU A 441 -27.90 -9.52 0.53
N PHE A 442 -26.60 -9.52 0.22
CA PHE A 442 -25.57 -9.22 1.20
C PHE A 442 -25.61 -7.75 1.62
N HIS A 443 -25.66 -7.54 2.92
CA HIS A 443 -25.62 -6.21 3.50
C HIS A 443 -24.77 -6.18 4.78
N ASN A 444 -24.07 -5.06 4.97
CA ASN A 444 -23.28 -4.86 6.18
C ASN A 444 -24.19 -4.61 7.38
N LEU A 445 -23.86 -5.24 8.51
CA LEU A 445 -24.50 -4.98 9.79
C LEU A 445 -23.91 -3.72 10.46
N PRO A 446 -24.57 -3.17 11.50
CA PRO A 446 -23.99 -2.10 12.31
C PRO A 446 -22.59 -2.47 12.80
N SER A 447 -21.67 -1.51 12.73
CA SER A 447 -20.31 -1.72 13.25
C SER A 447 -20.35 -1.99 14.76
N PRO A 448 -19.52 -2.91 15.29
CA PRO A 448 -19.34 -3.05 16.73
C PRO A 448 -18.93 -1.75 17.44
N GLU A 449 -18.21 -0.84 16.76
CA GLU A 449 -17.89 0.50 17.26
C GLU A 449 -19.10 1.46 17.27
N THR A 450 -20.04 1.24 16.36
CA THR A 450 -21.24 2.09 16.18
C THR A 450 -22.47 1.23 15.96
N PRO A 451 -22.95 0.53 17.01
CA PRO A 451 -24.01 -0.49 16.87
C PRO A 451 -25.34 0.04 16.35
N SER A 452 -25.59 1.33 16.47
CA SER A 452 -26.82 1.99 16.01
C SER A 452 -26.79 2.45 14.56
N THR A 453 -25.64 2.30 13.87
CA THR A 453 -25.46 2.81 12.51
C THR A 453 -24.94 1.72 11.62
N LEU A 454 -25.68 1.36 10.58
CA LEU A 454 -25.15 0.53 9.52
C LEU A 454 -23.92 1.19 8.91
N THR A 455 -22.86 0.41 8.80
CA THR A 455 -21.67 0.85 8.12
C THR A 455 -21.76 0.48 6.64
N THR A 456 -21.33 1.39 5.78
CA THR A 456 -21.12 1.11 4.36
C THR A 456 -19.64 0.80 4.08
N LYS A 457 -18.82 0.68 5.13
CA LYS A 457 -17.43 0.24 5.03
C LYS A 457 -17.38 -1.25 5.20
N ASN A 458 -16.56 -1.90 4.38
CA ASN A 458 -16.13 -3.25 4.69
C ASN A 458 -15.45 -3.25 6.05
N HIS A 459 -15.76 -4.23 6.87
CA HIS A 459 -15.14 -4.40 8.19
C HIS A 459 -13.71 -4.91 8.09
N ILE A 460 -13.34 -5.39 6.91
CA ILE A 460 -12.01 -5.86 6.55
C ILE A 460 -11.39 -4.81 5.61
N ASP A 461 -10.12 -4.49 5.84
CA ASP A 461 -9.41 -3.52 5.01
C ASP A 461 -9.27 -4.06 3.57
N PRO A 462 -9.88 -3.43 2.57
CA PRO A 462 -9.86 -3.94 1.20
C PRO A 462 -8.46 -3.94 0.57
N ASP A 463 -7.53 -3.13 1.08
CA ASP A 463 -6.15 -3.09 0.60
C ASP A 463 -5.32 -4.29 1.12
N LEU A 464 -5.78 -4.92 2.21
CA LEU A 464 -5.11 -6.03 2.87
C LEU A 464 -5.93 -7.32 2.82
N ALA A 465 -7.21 -7.20 2.51
CA ALA A 465 -8.13 -8.32 2.38
C ALA A 465 -8.29 -8.72 0.91
N ILE A 466 -8.96 -9.83 0.74
CA ILE A 466 -9.30 -10.39 -0.55
C ILE A 466 -10.39 -9.53 -1.18
N ALA A 467 -10.09 -8.88 -2.28
CA ALA A 467 -11.10 -8.27 -3.12
C ALA A 467 -11.36 -9.19 -4.31
N GLY A 468 -12.58 -9.61 -4.49
CA GLY A 468 -13.00 -10.45 -5.61
C GLY A 468 -12.90 -9.72 -6.94
N PHE A 469 -11.70 -9.71 -7.48
CA PHE A 469 -11.44 -9.10 -8.78
C PHE A 469 -11.50 -10.15 -9.86
N GLY A 470 -12.36 -10.25 -10.66
CA GLY A 470 -12.22 -11.05 -11.84
C GLY A 470 -13.42 -11.90 -12.21
N ASP A 471 -14.24 -12.29 -11.28
CA ASP A 471 -15.47 -13.02 -11.59
C ASP A 471 -16.71 -12.18 -11.33
N LYS A 472 -17.51 -11.93 -12.36
CA LYS A 472 -18.78 -11.21 -12.23
C LYS A 472 -19.79 -11.93 -11.34
N GLU A 473 -19.60 -13.22 -11.11
CA GLU A 473 -20.41 -14.05 -10.23
C GLU A 473 -19.85 -14.17 -8.81
N ASP A 474 -18.68 -13.57 -8.56
CA ASP A 474 -18.07 -13.52 -7.26
C ASP A 474 -19.00 -12.79 -6.26
N PRO A 475 -19.28 -13.38 -5.08
CA PRO A 475 -20.13 -12.74 -4.07
C PRO A 475 -19.67 -11.34 -3.68
N GLY A 476 -18.36 -11.12 -3.56
CA GLY A 476 -17.78 -9.83 -3.27
C GLY A 476 -18.05 -8.78 -4.35
N HIS A 477 -18.05 -9.19 -5.59
CA HIS A 477 -18.34 -8.31 -6.72
C HIS A 477 -19.79 -7.81 -6.73
N LYS A 478 -20.74 -8.62 -6.27
CA LYS A 478 -22.17 -8.24 -6.20
C LYS A 478 -22.47 -7.16 -5.16
N ALA A 479 -21.65 -7.08 -4.12
CA ALA A 479 -21.87 -6.14 -3.02
C ALA A 479 -20.98 -4.89 -3.09
N GLN A 480 -20.03 -4.83 -4.02
CA GLN A 480 -19.23 -3.64 -4.23
C GLN A 480 -20.10 -2.47 -4.71
N ASP A 481 -19.83 -1.29 -4.16
CA ASP A 481 -20.45 -0.06 -4.64
C ASP A 481 -20.17 0.12 -6.14
N PRO A 482 -21.22 0.35 -6.97
CA PRO A 482 -21.05 0.60 -8.40
C PRO A 482 -20.04 1.70 -8.72
N ILE A 483 -19.93 2.73 -7.88
CA ILE A 483 -18.97 3.83 -8.07
C ILE A 483 -17.55 3.34 -7.87
N ILE A 484 -17.28 2.55 -6.83
CA ILE A 484 -15.96 1.94 -6.62
C ILE A 484 -15.61 1.05 -7.79
N THR A 485 -16.55 0.23 -8.23
CA THR A 485 -16.35 -0.69 -9.36
C THR A 485 -15.97 0.06 -10.64
N GLU A 486 -16.65 1.15 -10.97
CA GLU A 486 -16.33 1.93 -12.17
C GLU A 486 -14.96 2.63 -12.07
N CYS A 487 -14.61 3.17 -10.89
CA CYS A 487 -13.30 3.74 -10.67
C CYS A 487 -12.19 2.69 -10.79
N TYR A 488 -12.38 1.52 -10.20
CA TYR A 488 -11.43 0.41 -10.35
C TYR A 488 -11.31 -0.07 -11.79
N LYS A 489 -12.40 -0.20 -12.51
CA LYS A 489 -12.36 -0.54 -13.95
C LYS A 489 -11.53 0.47 -14.74
N MET A 490 -11.77 1.77 -14.51
CA MET A 490 -11.01 2.83 -15.15
C MET A 490 -9.52 2.73 -14.79
N PHE A 491 -9.21 2.58 -13.50
CA PHE A 491 -7.84 2.48 -13.03
C PHE A 491 -7.15 1.25 -13.60
N ASN A 492 -7.74 0.05 -13.46
CA ASN A 492 -7.17 -1.22 -13.91
C ASN A 492 -6.95 -1.26 -15.43
N ALA A 493 -7.83 -0.65 -16.21
CA ALA A 493 -7.65 -0.51 -17.66
C ALA A 493 -6.50 0.45 -18.04
N ASN A 494 -6.11 1.34 -17.13
CA ASN A 494 -5.19 2.43 -17.39
C ASN A 494 -3.97 2.44 -16.44
N CYS A 495 -3.67 1.34 -15.78
CA CYS A 495 -2.49 1.24 -14.92
C CYS A 495 -1.42 0.30 -15.49
N LYS A 496 -0.24 0.40 -14.92
CA LYS A 496 0.86 -0.55 -15.05
C LYS A 496 1.44 -0.83 -13.66
N MET A 497 1.94 -2.04 -13.47
CA MET A 497 2.61 -2.43 -12.23
C MET A 497 3.87 -1.58 -12.01
N VAL A 498 4.11 -1.19 -10.75
CA VAL A 498 5.36 -0.57 -10.34
C VAL A 498 6.53 -1.53 -10.61
N GLU A 499 7.64 -0.98 -11.07
CA GLU A 499 8.85 -1.75 -11.24
C GLU A 499 9.51 -2.00 -9.88
N VAL A 500 9.85 -3.25 -9.59
CA VAL A 500 10.53 -3.64 -8.35
C VAL A 500 12.02 -3.67 -8.57
N LEU A 501 12.75 -2.94 -7.73
CA LEU A 501 14.20 -2.96 -7.75
C LEU A 501 14.72 -4.26 -7.14
N PRO A 502 15.83 -4.85 -7.68
CA PRO A 502 16.54 -5.92 -7.01
C PRO A 502 17.02 -5.47 -5.63
N THR A 503 16.90 -6.34 -4.64
CA THR A 503 17.42 -6.07 -3.30
C THR A 503 18.92 -6.35 -3.29
N THR A 504 19.72 -5.35 -2.89
CA THR A 504 21.16 -5.49 -2.63
C THR A 504 21.47 -4.84 -1.28
N ASP A 505 22.49 -5.35 -0.57
CA ASP A 505 22.93 -4.74 0.69
C ASP A 505 23.34 -3.28 0.51
N VAL A 506 23.97 -2.98 -0.63
CA VAL A 506 24.40 -1.62 -0.96
C VAL A 506 23.18 -0.69 -1.11
N LEU A 507 22.13 -1.13 -1.80
CA LEU A 507 20.87 -0.37 -1.89
C LEU A 507 20.26 -0.19 -0.51
N SER A 508 20.07 -1.26 0.25
CA SER A 508 19.43 -1.25 1.56
C SER A 508 20.13 -0.31 2.56
N ASN A 509 21.46 -0.28 2.53
CA ASN A 509 22.26 0.54 3.43
C ASN A 509 22.32 2.03 3.06
N ASN A 510 22.02 2.41 1.82
CA ASN A 510 22.19 3.78 1.33
C ASN A 510 20.88 4.47 0.95
N ILE A 511 19.81 3.72 0.67
CA ILE A 511 18.57 4.30 0.09
C ILE A 511 17.92 5.36 0.97
N THR A 512 17.97 5.21 2.30
CA THR A 512 17.39 6.17 3.23
C THR A 512 18.07 7.54 3.13
N ASP A 513 19.39 7.57 3.12
CA ASP A 513 20.16 8.82 3.00
C ASP A 513 19.94 9.48 1.64
N ILE A 514 19.95 8.68 0.56
CA ILE A 514 19.71 9.15 -0.80
C ILE A 514 18.30 9.75 -0.89
N ASN A 515 17.26 9.06 -0.42
CA ASN A 515 15.90 9.56 -0.50
C ASN A 515 15.67 10.79 0.37
N THR A 516 16.29 10.87 1.55
CA THR A 516 16.24 12.09 2.37
C THR A 516 16.79 13.29 1.60
N LYS A 517 17.90 13.09 0.90
CA LYS A 517 18.48 14.19 0.10
C LYS A 517 17.67 14.52 -1.15
N ARG A 518 17.08 13.52 -1.81
CA ARG A 518 16.15 13.74 -2.94
C ARG A 518 14.95 14.60 -2.53
N VAL A 519 14.36 14.28 -1.37
CA VAL A 519 13.24 15.04 -0.79
C VAL A 519 13.64 16.49 -0.50
N GLU A 520 14.82 16.69 0.09
CA GLU A 520 15.35 18.03 0.38
C GLU A 520 15.53 18.85 -0.91
N VAL A 521 16.17 18.27 -1.92
CA VAL A 521 16.41 18.92 -3.23
C VAL A 521 15.08 19.28 -3.89
N LEU A 522 14.17 18.32 -3.98
CA LEU A 522 12.85 18.54 -4.58
C LEU A 522 12.10 19.69 -3.88
N SER A 523 12.11 19.70 -2.54
CA SER A 523 11.50 20.77 -1.74
C SER A 523 12.15 22.13 -2.02
N GLN A 524 13.47 22.19 -2.02
CA GLN A 524 14.22 23.44 -2.25
C GLN A 524 13.95 24.03 -3.62
N VAL A 525 13.90 23.20 -4.66
CA VAL A 525 13.67 23.65 -6.04
C VAL A 525 12.22 24.07 -6.25
N VAL A 526 11.27 23.22 -5.82
CA VAL A 526 9.82 23.46 -6.03
C VAL A 526 9.34 24.69 -5.26
N LEU A 527 9.87 24.93 -4.07
CA LEU A 527 9.55 26.12 -3.26
C LEU A 527 10.42 27.35 -3.65
N GLY A 528 11.35 27.20 -4.57
CA GLY A 528 12.19 28.31 -5.06
C GLY A 528 13.22 28.81 -4.05
N THR A 529 13.61 28.01 -3.07
CA THR A 529 14.65 28.38 -2.09
C THR A 529 16.06 28.18 -2.63
N LYS A 530 16.22 27.29 -3.63
CA LYS A 530 17.44 27.11 -4.45
C LYS A 530 17.07 26.92 -5.91
N THR A 531 18.01 27.23 -6.78
CA THR A 531 17.95 26.81 -8.17
C THR A 531 18.16 25.30 -8.28
N TYR A 532 17.73 24.71 -9.39
CA TYR A 532 17.96 23.29 -9.67
C TYR A 532 19.47 22.94 -9.62
N ASP A 533 20.30 23.76 -10.24
CA ASP A 533 21.75 23.50 -10.34
C ASP A 533 22.43 23.54 -8.96
N GLU A 534 22.07 24.51 -8.11
CA GLU A 534 22.59 24.60 -6.74
C GLU A 534 22.16 23.38 -5.90
N ALA A 535 20.88 23.00 -5.98
CA ALA A 535 20.36 21.88 -5.21
C ALA A 535 20.94 20.53 -5.69
N MET A 536 21.13 20.34 -7.01
CA MET A 536 21.78 19.14 -7.55
C MET A 536 23.26 19.09 -7.29
N ALA A 537 23.95 20.22 -7.20
CA ALA A 537 25.35 20.25 -6.73
C ALA A 537 25.47 19.73 -5.30
N ASP A 538 24.55 20.13 -4.41
CA ASP A 538 24.48 19.60 -3.04
C ASP A 538 24.15 18.11 -3.00
N TYR A 539 23.23 17.63 -3.86
CA TYR A 539 22.90 16.22 -4.00
C TYR A 539 24.15 15.41 -4.35
N ASN A 540 24.84 15.82 -5.41
CA ASN A 540 26.05 15.12 -5.87
C ASN A 540 27.16 15.12 -4.82
N ASN A 541 27.36 16.25 -4.12
CA ASN A 541 28.39 16.36 -3.08
C ASN A 541 28.10 15.48 -1.86
N GLN A 542 26.83 15.33 -1.46
CA GLN A 542 26.47 14.64 -0.22
C GLN A 542 26.19 13.15 -0.41
N VAL A 543 25.54 12.77 -1.50
CA VAL A 543 25.11 11.40 -1.76
C VAL A 543 25.58 10.81 -3.07
N GLY A 544 26.27 11.56 -3.94
CA GLY A 544 26.67 11.09 -5.26
C GLY A 544 27.48 9.80 -5.25
N ALA A 545 28.41 9.65 -4.30
CA ALA A 545 29.18 8.42 -4.15
C ALA A 545 28.29 7.21 -3.75
N LYS A 546 27.28 7.43 -2.90
CA LYS A 546 26.30 6.42 -2.53
C LYS A 546 25.42 6.02 -3.71
N VAL A 547 24.98 7.00 -4.50
CA VAL A 547 24.20 6.80 -5.73
C VAL A 547 24.97 5.93 -6.72
N THR A 548 26.26 6.25 -6.96
CA THR A 548 27.13 5.47 -7.85
C THR A 548 27.25 4.03 -7.37
N ALA A 549 27.55 3.82 -6.08
CA ALA A 549 27.67 2.48 -5.51
C ALA A 549 26.37 1.67 -5.65
N VAL A 550 25.21 2.30 -5.46
CA VAL A 550 23.90 1.65 -5.64
C VAL A 550 23.70 1.25 -7.11
N ILE A 551 23.96 2.15 -8.06
CA ILE A 551 23.85 1.86 -9.50
C ILE A 551 24.75 0.68 -9.88
N GLU A 552 25.98 0.66 -9.43
CA GLU A 552 26.93 -0.43 -9.69
C GLU A 552 26.39 -1.76 -9.12
N SER A 553 25.89 -1.75 -7.88
CA SER A 553 25.35 -2.95 -7.24
C SER A 553 24.07 -3.48 -7.94
N LEU A 554 23.17 -2.59 -8.38
CA LEU A 554 21.98 -2.96 -9.13
C LEU A 554 22.36 -3.52 -10.51
N ASN A 555 23.30 -2.90 -11.21
CA ASN A 555 23.76 -3.38 -12.52
C ASN A 555 24.50 -4.73 -12.43
N ALA A 556 25.12 -5.04 -11.30
CA ALA A 556 25.72 -6.36 -11.08
C ALA A 556 24.67 -7.50 -10.96
N THR A 557 23.40 -7.19 -10.70
CA THR A 557 22.30 -8.17 -10.69
C THR A 557 21.78 -8.51 -12.09
N ILE A 558 22.13 -7.74 -13.10
CA ILE A 558 21.74 -7.99 -14.49
C ILE A 558 22.62 -9.12 -15.04
N LYS A 559 22.01 -10.24 -15.36
CA LYS A 559 22.69 -11.41 -15.96
C LYS A 559 22.63 -11.37 -17.47
#